data_ae047b628cf5ed738a44cc562b3f138c
#
_entry.id   ae047b628cf5ed738a44cc562b3f138c
#
_cell.length_a   1.000
_cell.length_b   1.000
_cell.length_c   1.000
_cell.angle_alpha   90.00
_cell.angle_beta   90.00
_cell.angle_gamma   90.00
#
_symmetry.space_group_name_H-M   'P 1'
#
loop_
_entity.id
_entity.type
_entity.pdbx_description
1 polymer ?
#
loop_
_entity_poly.entity_id
_entity_poly.type
_entity_poly.pdbx_seq_one_letter_code
_entity_poly.pdbx_strand_id
1 'polypeptide(L)'
;MAGFNFYFTHQNRLCLFEVAKWSTFLLCYIVARKISHKERILWGIIFLGMVEGIIAIFQKTHWLNSVHHDFNVTGTFSNPGPLGGFMGATITIILGLYLTKKCFIPKWALFTIFILFCFILLLADSRAGFLSTLFGMATLCCLFKKMKVESFVLIKSVSLFLFMILFIISIYYYKKDSADGRLLIWRVSIDMIADAPLVGHGIGTFENKYMYYQAQYFESHPYSKYEKLADNIVYPYNEFLRIGVEQGIIGIIFILCIIASIFKYTSKEKYNKVYLGGFVSLLTFSMFSYPFNDIFQDFRIDCFFQLPVFGQCPFFTSLKQMI
;
A
#
# COMPACT_ATOMS: atom_id res chain seq x y z
N MET A 1 19.12 -4.76 34.22
CA MET A 1 20.04 -4.95 33.08
C MET A 1 19.41 -5.69 31.90
N ALA A 2 18.61 -6.74 32.09
CA ALA A 2 17.95 -7.46 30.96
C ALA A 2 17.01 -6.60 30.13
N GLY A 3 16.21 -5.71 30.73
CA GLY A 3 15.29 -4.84 29.99
C GLY A 3 15.99 -3.77 29.15
N PHE A 4 17.14 -3.28 29.56
CA PHE A 4 17.89 -2.28 28.78
C PHE A 4 18.55 -2.91 27.54
N ASN A 5 19.09 -4.12 27.66
CA ASN A 5 19.64 -4.87 26.54
C ASN A 5 18.57 -5.28 25.53
N PHE A 6 17.36 -5.62 25.98
CA PHE A 6 16.24 -5.95 25.08
C PHE A 6 15.80 -4.71 24.28
N TYR A 7 15.67 -3.55 24.92
CA TYR A 7 15.27 -2.31 24.27
C TYR A 7 16.32 -1.86 23.22
N PHE A 8 17.61 -1.91 23.57
CA PHE A 8 18.69 -1.50 22.68
C PHE A 8 18.84 -2.44 21.47
N THR A 9 18.67 -3.76 21.67
CA THR A 9 18.70 -4.75 20.58
C THR A 9 17.50 -4.60 19.65
N HIS A 10 16.32 -4.31 20.18
CA HIS A 10 15.12 -4.11 19.38
C HIS A 10 15.21 -2.84 18.52
N GLN A 11 15.70 -1.74 19.07
CA GLN A 11 15.90 -0.49 18.34
C GLN A 11 16.95 -0.61 17.24
N ASN A 12 18.04 -1.33 17.47
CA ASN A 12 19.05 -1.60 16.44
C ASN A 12 18.50 -2.49 15.31
N ARG A 13 17.65 -3.46 15.60
CA ARG A 13 16.99 -4.31 14.58
C ARG A 13 16.03 -3.49 13.71
N LEU A 14 15.23 -2.60 14.29
CA LEU A 14 14.34 -1.71 13.54
C LEU A 14 15.13 -0.77 12.62
N CYS A 15 16.24 -0.23 13.10
CA CYS A 15 17.11 0.64 12.29
C CYS A 15 17.73 -0.12 11.10
N LEU A 16 18.23 -1.33 11.33
CA LEU A 16 18.79 -2.18 10.25
C LEU A 16 17.73 -2.55 9.21
N PHE A 17 16.50 -2.85 9.65
CA PHE A 17 15.39 -3.16 8.77
C PHE A 17 15.02 -1.96 7.87
N GLU A 18 14.92 -0.76 8.44
CA GLU A 18 14.65 0.46 7.68
C GLU A 18 15.78 0.76 6.68
N VAL A 19 17.04 0.62 7.07
CA VAL A 19 18.18 0.77 6.17
C VAL A 19 18.12 -0.24 5.02
N ALA A 20 17.83 -1.51 5.30
CA ALA A 20 17.68 -2.55 4.28
C ALA A 20 16.54 -2.23 3.30
N LYS A 21 15.40 -1.78 3.82
CA LYS A 21 14.23 -1.36 3.03
C LYS A 21 14.59 -0.25 2.04
N TRP A 22 15.15 0.84 2.53
CA TRP A 22 15.54 1.97 1.68
C TRP A 22 16.65 1.63 0.69
N SER A 23 17.59 0.77 1.09
CA SER A 23 18.63 0.26 0.20
C SER A 23 18.04 -0.58 -0.94
N THR A 24 17.03 -1.40 -0.66
CA THR A 24 16.32 -2.19 -1.67
C THR A 24 15.56 -1.29 -2.65
N PHE A 25 14.86 -0.25 -2.18
CA PHE A 25 14.22 0.72 -3.07
C PHE A 25 15.22 1.43 -3.97
N LEU A 26 16.37 1.84 -3.42
CA LEU A 26 17.44 2.45 -4.21
C LEU A 26 17.99 1.48 -5.28
N LEU A 27 18.21 0.23 -4.92
CA LEU A 27 18.65 -0.81 -5.85
C LEU A 27 17.62 -1.05 -6.96
N CYS A 28 16.33 -1.17 -6.61
CA CYS A 28 15.24 -1.30 -7.58
C CYS A 28 15.21 -0.10 -8.53
N TYR A 29 15.39 1.12 -8.03
CA TYR A 29 15.45 2.33 -8.83
C TYR A 29 16.62 2.31 -9.81
N ILE A 30 17.84 1.93 -9.35
CA ILE A 30 19.04 1.83 -10.18
C ILE A 30 18.83 0.79 -11.29
N VAL A 31 18.28 -0.38 -10.96
CA VAL A 31 17.98 -1.45 -11.91
C VAL A 31 16.95 -0.99 -12.93
N ALA A 32 15.85 -0.39 -12.47
CA ALA A 32 14.78 0.10 -13.34
C ALA A 32 15.28 1.17 -14.33
N ARG A 33 16.22 2.03 -13.90
CA ARG A 33 16.85 3.02 -14.81
C ARG A 33 17.69 2.40 -15.92
N LYS A 34 18.31 1.23 -15.69
CA LYS A 34 19.12 0.53 -16.67
C LYS A 34 18.31 -0.28 -17.69
N ILE A 35 17.03 -0.56 -17.40
CA ILE A 35 16.16 -1.30 -18.31
C ILE A 35 15.80 -0.40 -19.50
N SER A 36 16.27 -0.78 -20.70
CA SER A 36 16.00 -0.05 -21.95
C SER A 36 14.53 -0.14 -22.38
N HIS A 37 13.90 -1.31 -22.19
CA HIS A 37 12.50 -1.58 -22.52
C HIS A 37 11.61 -1.45 -21.28
N LYS A 38 11.20 -0.24 -20.97
CA LYS A 38 10.38 0.07 -19.77
C LYS A 38 9.07 -0.71 -19.71
N GLU A 39 8.47 -1.03 -20.87
CA GLU A 39 7.25 -1.86 -20.92
C GLU A 39 7.42 -3.24 -20.28
N ARG A 40 8.66 -3.81 -20.26
CA ARG A 40 8.91 -5.09 -19.61
C ARG A 40 8.67 -5.06 -18.11
N ILE A 41 8.91 -3.92 -17.47
CA ILE A 41 8.62 -3.72 -16.03
C ILE A 41 7.11 -3.83 -15.80
N LEU A 42 6.29 -3.18 -16.65
CA LEU A 42 4.83 -3.24 -16.54
C LEU A 42 4.33 -4.69 -16.69
N TRP A 43 4.91 -5.45 -17.62
CA TRP A 43 4.57 -6.87 -17.79
C TRP A 43 5.02 -7.72 -16.60
N GLY A 44 6.16 -7.40 -16.00
CA GLY A 44 6.63 -8.04 -14.76
C GLY A 44 5.64 -7.83 -13.60
N ILE A 45 5.13 -6.60 -13.44
CA ILE A 45 4.12 -6.29 -12.43
C ILE A 45 2.81 -7.08 -12.69
N ILE A 46 2.36 -7.16 -13.96
CA ILE A 46 1.16 -7.93 -14.31
C ILE A 46 1.38 -9.42 -14.04
N PHE A 47 2.57 -9.95 -14.35
CA PHE A 47 2.91 -11.34 -14.07
C PHE A 47 2.85 -11.65 -12.57
N LEU A 48 3.43 -10.78 -11.73
CA LEU A 48 3.31 -10.91 -10.27
C LEU A 48 1.84 -10.84 -9.82
N GLY A 49 1.04 -9.94 -10.42
CA GLY A 49 -0.40 -9.89 -10.17
C GLY A 49 -1.14 -11.18 -10.54
N MET A 50 -0.71 -11.88 -11.59
CA MET A 50 -1.27 -13.19 -11.93
C MET A 50 -0.93 -14.25 -10.88
N VAL A 51 0.31 -14.26 -10.39
CA VAL A 51 0.74 -15.17 -9.31
C VAL A 51 -0.08 -14.94 -8.06
N GLU A 52 -0.17 -13.68 -7.60
CA GLU A 52 -0.99 -13.29 -6.44
C GLU A 52 -2.45 -13.66 -6.62
N GLY A 53 -2.98 -13.47 -7.83
CA GLY A 53 -4.34 -13.83 -8.17
C GLY A 53 -4.63 -15.32 -8.09
N ILE A 54 -3.71 -16.17 -8.56
CA ILE A 54 -3.81 -17.63 -8.45
C ILE A 54 -3.80 -18.05 -6.98
N ILE A 55 -2.89 -17.49 -6.18
CA ILE A 55 -2.82 -17.76 -4.74
C ILE A 55 -4.14 -17.34 -4.06
N ALA A 56 -4.65 -16.16 -4.36
CA ALA A 56 -5.90 -15.65 -3.81
C ALA A 56 -7.10 -16.57 -4.13
N ILE A 57 -7.17 -17.11 -5.35
CA ILE A 57 -8.21 -18.07 -5.75
C ILE A 57 -8.05 -19.37 -4.97
N PHE A 58 -6.85 -19.92 -4.83
CA PHE A 58 -6.60 -21.14 -4.06
C PHE A 58 -6.90 -20.94 -2.56
N GLN A 59 -6.64 -19.77 -2.01
CA GLN A 59 -7.07 -19.44 -0.64
C GLN A 59 -8.60 -19.40 -0.53
N LYS A 60 -9.29 -18.78 -1.50
CA LYS A 60 -10.75 -18.72 -1.51
C LYS A 60 -11.41 -20.08 -1.59
N THR A 61 -10.81 -21.02 -2.33
CA THR A 61 -11.29 -22.41 -2.48
C THR A 61 -10.79 -23.33 -1.36
N HIS A 62 -10.08 -22.80 -0.36
CA HIS A 62 -9.50 -23.56 0.76
C HIS A 62 -8.47 -24.63 0.36
N TRP A 63 -7.86 -24.51 -0.84
CA TRP A 63 -6.73 -25.36 -1.24
C TRP A 63 -5.41 -24.87 -0.62
N LEU A 64 -5.31 -23.56 -0.36
CA LEU A 64 -4.23 -22.96 0.39
C LEU A 64 -4.81 -22.21 1.60
N ASN A 65 -4.10 -22.29 2.72
CA ASN A 65 -4.44 -21.47 3.88
C ASN A 65 -3.97 -20.03 3.66
N SER A 66 -4.75 -19.08 4.17
CA SER A 66 -4.31 -17.70 4.26
C SER A 66 -3.17 -17.56 5.27
N VAL A 67 -2.30 -16.57 5.06
CA VAL A 67 -1.24 -16.23 6.02
C VAL A 67 -1.83 -15.69 7.33
N HIS A 68 -3.00 -15.04 7.26
CA HIS A 68 -3.69 -14.48 8.43
C HIS A 68 -4.88 -15.37 8.84
N HIS A 69 -4.99 -15.61 10.16
CA HIS A 69 -6.04 -16.48 10.71
C HIS A 69 -7.47 -15.97 10.47
N ASP A 70 -7.65 -14.64 10.52
CA ASP A 70 -9.01 -14.02 10.45
C ASP A 70 -9.46 -13.71 9.02
N PHE A 71 -8.57 -13.78 8.04
CA PHE A 71 -8.88 -13.44 6.64
C PHE A 71 -8.67 -14.63 5.71
N ASN A 72 -9.70 -14.97 4.94
CA ASN A 72 -9.67 -16.10 4.02
C ASN A 72 -8.80 -15.85 2.78
N VAL A 73 -8.64 -14.60 2.35
CA VAL A 73 -7.94 -14.24 1.12
C VAL A 73 -7.01 -13.07 1.38
N THR A 74 -5.72 -13.32 1.34
CA THR A 74 -4.67 -12.30 1.53
C THR A 74 -3.61 -12.31 0.42
N GLY A 75 -3.61 -13.31 -0.46
CA GLY A 75 -2.47 -13.57 -1.34
C GLY A 75 -1.27 -14.02 -0.53
N THR A 76 -0.08 -13.56 -0.89
CA THR A 76 1.14 -13.74 -0.10
C THR A 76 1.28 -12.70 1.02
N PHE A 77 0.39 -11.69 1.09
CA PHE A 77 0.44 -10.64 2.10
C PHE A 77 -0.17 -11.09 3.43
N SER A 78 0.21 -10.42 4.51
CA SER A 78 -0.34 -10.63 5.85
C SER A 78 -1.79 -10.15 6.01
N ASN A 79 -2.28 -9.29 5.10
CA ASN A 79 -3.59 -8.64 5.20
C ASN A 79 -4.22 -8.48 3.80
N PRO A 80 -5.55 -8.57 3.65
CA PRO A 80 -6.23 -8.37 2.37
C PRO A 80 -6.09 -6.94 1.80
N GLY A 81 -5.80 -5.94 2.66
CA GLY A 81 -5.57 -4.57 2.23
C GLY A 81 -4.50 -4.43 1.16
N PRO A 82 -3.26 -4.86 1.42
CA PRO A 82 -2.15 -4.83 0.47
C PRO A 82 -2.42 -5.59 -0.83
N LEU A 83 -3.01 -6.78 -0.77
CA LEU A 83 -3.45 -7.51 -1.96
C LEU A 83 -4.37 -6.63 -2.82
N GLY A 84 -5.37 -5.98 -2.21
CA GLY A 84 -6.28 -5.08 -2.91
C GLY A 84 -5.58 -3.85 -3.50
N GLY A 85 -4.61 -3.26 -2.79
CA GLY A 85 -3.81 -2.14 -3.30
C GLY A 85 -2.94 -2.54 -4.48
N PHE A 86 -2.30 -3.71 -4.41
CA PHE A 86 -1.51 -4.27 -5.50
C PHE A 86 -2.38 -4.58 -6.73
N MET A 87 -3.56 -5.19 -6.53
CA MET A 87 -4.52 -5.42 -7.61
C MET A 87 -5.02 -4.09 -8.20
N GLY A 88 -5.28 -3.08 -7.39
CA GLY A 88 -5.69 -1.76 -7.87
C GLY A 88 -4.67 -1.10 -8.79
N ALA A 89 -3.40 -1.15 -8.44
CA ALA A 89 -2.32 -0.64 -9.27
C ALA A 89 -2.17 -1.45 -10.58
N THR A 90 -2.22 -2.79 -10.51
CA THR A 90 -2.10 -3.66 -11.68
C THR A 90 -3.28 -3.54 -12.65
N ILE A 91 -4.52 -3.43 -12.15
CA ILE A 91 -5.71 -3.13 -12.96
C ILE A 91 -5.53 -1.82 -13.72
N THR A 92 -5.04 -0.80 -13.03
CA THR A 92 -4.76 0.52 -13.64
C THR A 92 -3.70 0.39 -14.75
N ILE A 93 -2.62 -0.36 -14.52
CA ILE A 93 -1.58 -0.62 -15.51
C ILE A 93 -2.16 -1.34 -16.74
N ILE A 94 -2.99 -2.37 -16.56
CA ILE A 94 -3.62 -3.11 -17.68
C ILE A 94 -4.50 -2.18 -18.52
N LEU A 95 -5.33 -1.35 -17.88
CA LEU A 95 -6.11 -0.35 -18.59
C LEU A 95 -5.22 0.61 -19.36
N GLY A 96 -4.13 1.08 -18.76
CA GLY A 96 -3.15 1.94 -19.42
C GLY A 96 -2.54 1.30 -20.66
N LEU A 97 -2.12 0.04 -20.57
CA LEU A 97 -1.61 -0.73 -21.72
C LEU A 97 -2.68 -0.91 -22.80
N TYR A 98 -3.91 -1.20 -22.43
CA TYR A 98 -5.04 -1.30 -23.37
C TYR A 98 -5.24 0.00 -24.16
N LEU A 99 -5.06 1.16 -23.52
CA LEU A 99 -5.19 2.49 -24.14
C LEU A 99 -3.99 2.87 -25.03
N THR A 100 -2.82 2.24 -24.86
CA THR A 100 -1.62 2.59 -25.66
C THR A 100 -1.70 2.18 -27.12
N LYS A 101 -2.59 1.28 -27.53
CA LYS A 101 -2.77 0.71 -28.87
C LYS A 101 -1.57 -0.10 -29.40
N LYS A 102 -0.39 -0.03 -28.77
CA LYS A 102 0.81 -0.80 -29.09
C LYS A 102 1.06 -1.80 -27.96
N CYS A 103 0.48 -2.99 -28.06
CA CYS A 103 0.64 -4.02 -27.06
C CYS A 103 1.04 -5.34 -27.74
N PHE A 104 1.95 -6.07 -27.13
CA PHE A 104 2.38 -7.39 -27.62
C PHE A 104 1.25 -8.43 -27.55
N ILE A 105 0.36 -8.28 -26.57
CA ILE A 105 -0.77 -9.19 -26.33
C ILE A 105 -2.04 -8.61 -26.99
N PRO A 106 -2.91 -9.45 -27.58
CA PRO A 106 -4.15 -9.01 -28.17
C PRO A 106 -5.09 -8.39 -27.11
N LYS A 107 -5.88 -7.42 -27.53
CA LYS A 107 -6.74 -6.65 -26.61
C LYS A 107 -7.76 -7.50 -25.84
N TRP A 108 -8.24 -8.58 -26.44
CA TRP A 108 -9.17 -9.49 -25.76
C TRP A 108 -8.51 -10.19 -24.56
N ALA A 109 -7.23 -10.58 -24.67
CA ALA A 109 -6.49 -11.19 -23.57
C ALA A 109 -6.23 -10.17 -22.43
N LEU A 110 -5.89 -8.92 -22.78
CA LEU A 110 -5.80 -7.83 -21.78
C LEU A 110 -7.13 -7.61 -21.06
N PHE A 111 -8.23 -7.66 -21.79
CA PHE A 111 -9.56 -7.52 -21.21
C PHE A 111 -9.91 -8.69 -20.28
N THR A 112 -9.54 -9.92 -20.65
CA THR A 112 -9.73 -11.09 -19.79
C THR A 112 -8.93 -10.97 -18.50
N ILE A 113 -7.66 -10.57 -18.57
CA ILE A 113 -6.81 -10.34 -17.39
C ILE A 113 -7.39 -9.21 -16.51
N PHE A 114 -7.89 -8.14 -17.14
CA PHE A 114 -8.54 -7.03 -16.43
C PHE A 114 -9.75 -7.53 -15.61
N ILE A 115 -10.64 -8.32 -16.20
CA ILE A 115 -11.82 -8.88 -15.52
C ILE A 115 -11.39 -9.82 -14.39
N LEU A 116 -10.38 -10.67 -14.62
CA LEU A 116 -9.84 -11.56 -13.60
C LEU A 116 -9.33 -10.76 -12.39
N PHE A 117 -8.56 -9.68 -12.62
CA PHE A 117 -8.01 -8.88 -11.53
C PHE A 117 -9.10 -8.06 -10.81
N CYS A 118 -10.12 -7.61 -11.50
CA CYS A 118 -11.31 -7.03 -10.86
C CYS A 118 -11.99 -8.05 -9.94
N PHE A 119 -12.11 -9.30 -10.37
CA PHE A 119 -12.66 -10.37 -9.54
C PHE A 119 -11.80 -10.64 -8.30
N ILE A 120 -10.47 -10.67 -8.44
CA ILE A 120 -9.55 -10.84 -7.29
C ILE A 120 -9.65 -9.66 -6.31
N LEU A 121 -9.77 -8.43 -6.83
CA LEU A 121 -9.98 -7.24 -5.99
C LEU A 121 -11.29 -7.33 -5.17
N LEU A 122 -12.35 -7.88 -5.77
CA LEU A 122 -13.60 -8.18 -5.05
C LEU A 122 -13.38 -9.22 -3.96
N LEU A 123 -12.62 -10.30 -4.23
CA LEU A 123 -12.30 -11.33 -3.23
C LEU A 123 -11.47 -10.77 -2.06
N ALA A 124 -10.57 -9.81 -2.33
CA ALA A 124 -9.76 -9.15 -1.32
C ALA A 124 -10.58 -8.22 -0.41
N ASP A 125 -11.79 -7.79 -0.83
CA ASP A 125 -12.69 -6.90 -0.07
C ASP A 125 -11.98 -5.66 0.52
N SER A 126 -11.06 -5.08 -0.28
CA SER A 126 -10.20 -3.96 0.12
C SER A 126 -10.77 -2.62 -0.34
N ARG A 127 -11.33 -1.85 0.60
CA ARG A 127 -11.86 -0.50 0.31
C ARG A 127 -10.81 0.44 -0.25
N ALA A 128 -9.60 0.42 0.32
CA ALA A 128 -8.48 1.21 -0.15
C ALA A 128 -8.05 0.80 -1.57
N GLY A 129 -8.10 -0.52 -1.88
CA GLY A 129 -7.86 -1.05 -3.21
C GLY A 129 -8.86 -0.56 -4.25
N PHE A 130 -10.16 -0.53 -3.92
CA PHE A 130 -11.20 0.03 -4.82
C PHE A 130 -10.97 1.51 -5.09
N LEU A 131 -10.72 2.32 -4.04
CA LEU A 131 -10.44 3.74 -4.20
C LEU A 131 -9.19 3.98 -5.06
N SER A 132 -8.13 3.25 -4.79
CA SER A 132 -6.87 3.37 -5.53
C SER A 132 -7.04 3.04 -7.02
N THR A 133 -7.78 1.97 -7.32
CA THR A 133 -8.13 1.60 -8.70
C THR A 133 -8.89 2.72 -9.40
N LEU A 134 -9.89 3.26 -8.73
CA LEU A 134 -10.76 4.30 -9.30
C LEU A 134 -9.98 5.58 -9.64
N PHE A 135 -9.13 6.07 -8.72
CA PHE A 135 -8.31 7.25 -8.95
C PHE A 135 -7.23 7.02 -10.01
N GLY A 136 -6.59 5.84 -10.02
CA GLY A 136 -5.64 5.46 -11.05
C GLY A 136 -6.27 5.42 -12.45
N MET A 137 -7.43 4.78 -12.58
CA MET A 137 -8.18 4.72 -13.84
C MET A 137 -8.67 6.11 -14.30
N ALA A 138 -9.18 6.94 -13.40
CA ALA A 138 -9.58 8.31 -13.69
C ALA A 138 -8.40 9.13 -14.22
N THR A 139 -7.23 9.01 -13.60
CA THR A 139 -6.00 9.65 -14.08
C THR A 139 -5.65 9.23 -15.51
N LEU A 140 -5.70 7.93 -15.82
CA LEU A 140 -5.45 7.45 -17.18
C LEU A 140 -6.46 7.99 -18.17
N CYS A 141 -7.75 8.01 -17.82
CA CYS A 141 -8.78 8.58 -18.66
C CYS A 141 -8.50 10.06 -18.98
N CYS A 142 -8.07 10.85 -18.00
CA CYS A 142 -7.68 12.24 -18.22
C CYS A 142 -6.42 12.37 -19.09
N LEU A 143 -5.40 11.55 -18.89
CA LEU A 143 -4.14 11.60 -19.62
C LEU A 143 -4.23 11.15 -21.08
N PHE A 144 -5.12 10.19 -21.39
CA PHE A 144 -5.29 9.65 -22.73
C PHE A 144 -6.38 10.37 -23.56
N LYS A 145 -7.28 11.10 -22.90
CA LYS A 145 -8.32 11.87 -23.57
C LYS A 145 -7.77 13.23 -24.02
N LYS A 146 -7.91 13.55 -25.32
CA LYS A 146 -7.86 14.92 -25.81
C LYS A 146 -9.20 15.56 -25.45
N MET A 147 -9.28 16.21 -24.28
CA MET A 147 -10.51 16.87 -23.83
C MET A 147 -10.81 18.09 -24.71
N LYS A 148 -11.78 17.98 -25.63
CA LYS A 148 -12.59 19.13 -26.03
C LYS A 148 -13.61 19.31 -24.91
N VAL A 149 -13.60 20.47 -24.28
CA VAL A 149 -14.55 20.83 -23.21
C VAL A 149 -15.89 21.15 -23.87
N GLU A 150 -16.73 20.15 -24.05
CA GLU A 150 -18.14 20.34 -24.44
C GLU A 150 -18.99 20.21 -23.16
N SER A 151 -20.11 20.93 -23.10
CA SER A 151 -21.05 20.95 -21.95
C SER A 151 -21.43 19.55 -21.44
N PHE A 152 -21.48 18.58 -22.35
CA PHE A 152 -21.73 17.17 -22.07
C PHE A 152 -20.63 16.49 -21.23
N VAL A 153 -19.40 16.99 -21.31
CA VAL A 153 -18.27 16.50 -20.45
C VAL A 153 -18.43 16.99 -19.02
N LEU A 154 -18.95 18.20 -18.82
CA LEU A 154 -19.20 18.74 -17.49
C LEU A 154 -20.25 17.90 -16.74
N ILE A 155 -21.37 17.59 -17.39
CA ILE A 155 -22.45 16.77 -16.81
C ILE A 155 -21.91 15.37 -16.42
N LYS A 156 -21.15 14.72 -17.33
CA LYS A 156 -20.52 13.43 -17.03
C LYS A 156 -19.53 13.50 -15.88
N SER A 157 -18.75 14.59 -15.79
CA SER A 157 -17.78 14.78 -14.71
C SER A 157 -18.49 15.00 -13.37
N VAL A 158 -19.56 15.78 -13.32
CA VAL A 158 -20.39 15.97 -12.12
C VAL A 158 -21.09 14.68 -11.72
N SER A 159 -21.65 13.93 -12.66
CA SER A 159 -22.29 12.63 -12.40
C SER A 159 -21.28 11.62 -11.84
N LEU A 160 -20.07 11.54 -12.41
CA LEU A 160 -19.01 10.68 -11.90
C LEU A 160 -18.56 11.11 -10.49
N PHE A 161 -18.44 12.40 -10.23
CA PHE A 161 -18.09 12.93 -8.91
C PHE A 161 -19.13 12.60 -7.84
N LEU A 162 -20.42 12.78 -8.16
CA LEU A 162 -21.52 12.40 -7.29
C LEU A 162 -21.56 10.88 -7.03
N PHE A 163 -21.38 10.09 -8.08
CA PHE A 163 -21.26 8.63 -7.93
C PHE A 163 -20.10 8.25 -7.02
N MET A 164 -18.93 8.90 -7.15
CA MET A 164 -17.78 8.66 -6.26
C MET A 164 -18.08 9.01 -4.82
N ILE A 165 -18.78 10.14 -4.55
CA ILE A 165 -19.20 10.52 -3.19
C ILE A 165 -20.12 9.47 -2.60
N LEU A 166 -21.17 9.07 -3.34
CA LEU A 166 -22.11 8.04 -2.89
C LEU A 166 -21.42 6.69 -2.64
N PHE A 167 -20.45 6.34 -3.49
CA PHE A 167 -19.66 5.13 -3.33
C PHE A 167 -18.79 5.18 -2.07
N ILE A 168 -18.11 6.30 -1.80
CA ILE A 168 -17.31 6.49 -0.58
C ILE A 168 -18.19 6.41 0.67
N ILE A 169 -19.37 7.05 0.65
CA ILE A 169 -20.33 7.00 1.74
C ILE A 169 -20.80 5.54 1.97
N SER A 170 -21.17 4.83 0.91
CA SER A 170 -21.58 3.43 0.99
C SER A 170 -20.49 2.53 1.60
N ILE A 171 -19.25 2.70 1.15
CA ILE A 171 -18.08 1.98 1.69
C ILE A 171 -17.83 2.31 3.16
N TYR A 172 -18.06 3.56 3.60
CA TYR A 172 -17.92 3.95 4.99
C TYR A 172 -18.92 3.18 5.87
N TYR A 173 -20.21 3.17 5.50
CA TYR A 173 -21.24 2.49 6.27
C TYR A 173 -21.11 0.95 6.26
N TYR A 174 -20.60 0.37 5.19
CA TYR A 174 -20.40 -1.08 5.06
C TYR A 174 -19.46 -1.68 6.13
N LYS A 175 -18.38 -0.94 6.50
CA LYS A 175 -17.43 -1.34 7.56
C LYS A 175 -17.16 -0.17 8.51
N LYS A 176 -18.21 0.32 9.15
CA LYS A 176 -18.17 1.54 9.97
C LYS A 176 -17.14 1.46 11.08
N ASP A 177 -17.09 0.37 11.85
CA ASP A 177 -16.18 0.22 12.99
C ASP A 177 -14.71 0.29 12.54
N SER A 178 -14.37 -0.36 11.42
CA SER A 178 -13.02 -0.26 10.85
C SER A 178 -12.70 1.14 10.31
N ALA A 179 -13.69 1.93 9.88
CA ALA A 179 -13.49 3.32 9.47
C ALA A 179 -13.31 4.23 10.69
N ASP A 180 -14.15 4.07 11.69
CA ASP A 180 -14.10 4.81 12.95
C ASP A 180 -12.80 4.51 13.72
N GLY A 181 -12.33 3.24 13.72
CA GLY A 181 -11.02 2.89 14.27
C GLY A 181 -9.87 3.63 13.58
N ARG A 182 -9.90 3.77 12.25
CA ARG A 182 -8.89 4.58 11.53
C ARG A 182 -8.97 6.06 11.89
N LEU A 183 -10.16 6.60 12.10
CA LEU A 183 -10.32 8.00 12.53
C LEU A 183 -9.69 8.22 13.91
N LEU A 184 -9.85 7.30 14.86
CA LEU A 184 -9.15 7.34 16.14
C LEU A 184 -7.64 7.35 15.93
N ILE A 185 -7.12 6.40 15.15
CA ILE A 185 -5.69 6.28 14.88
C ILE A 185 -5.13 7.57 14.28
N TRP A 186 -5.83 8.15 13.31
CA TRP A 186 -5.41 9.40 12.67
C TRP A 186 -5.45 10.58 13.63
N ARG A 187 -6.46 10.64 14.50
CA ARG A 187 -6.55 11.68 15.54
C ARG A 187 -5.35 11.62 16.48
N VAL A 188 -5.08 10.47 17.05
CA VAL A 188 -3.93 10.25 17.93
C VAL A 188 -2.61 10.53 17.20
N SER A 189 -2.49 10.13 15.93
CA SER A 189 -1.30 10.43 15.12
C SER A 189 -1.07 11.93 14.92
N ILE A 190 -2.13 12.72 14.79
CA ILE A 190 -2.04 14.20 14.69
C ILE A 190 -1.52 14.78 16.00
N ASP A 191 -1.99 14.28 17.14
CA ASP A 191 -1.51 14.72 18.46
C ASP A 191 -0.01 14.39 18.61
N MET A 192 0.43 13.20 18.16
CA MET A 192 1.86 12.86 18.11
C MET A 192 2.67 13.81 17.23
N ILE A 193 2.14 14.22 16.05
CA ILE A 193 2.82 15.19 15.17
C ILE A 193 2.91 16.55 15.85
N ALA A 194 1.87 16.97 16.58
CA ALA A 194 1.85 18.26 17.27
C ALA A 194 2.94 18.36 18.36
N ASP A 195 3.27 17.24 19.02
CA ASP A 195 4.33 17.21 20.05
C ASP A 195 5.75 17.28 19.48
N ALA A 196 5.97 16.78 18.25
CA ALA A 196 7.28 16.81 17.60
C ALA A 196 7.17 17.24 16.13
N PRO A 197 6.76 18.51 15.85
CA PRO A 197 6.32 18.90 14.52
C PRO A 197 7.45 19.01 13.49
N LEU A 198 8.67 19.32 13.85
CA LEU A 198 9.76 19.59 12.90
C LEU A 198 10.44 18.32 12.41
N VAL A 199 10.93 17.48 13.30
CA VAL A 199 11.76 16.30 13.01
C VAL A 199 11.07 14.99 13.35
N GLY A 200 9.89 15.05 13.95
CA GLY A 200 9.14 13.88 14.39
C GLY A 200 9.77 13.18 15.60
N HIS A 201 9.27 12.01 15.88
CA HIS A 201 9.69 11.18 17.04
C HIS A 201 10.84 10.23 16.73
N GLY A 202 11.29 10.17 15.47
CA GLY A 202 12.31 9.24 14.98
C GLY A 202 11.71 8.11 14.12
N ILE A 203 12.51 7.59 13.19
CA ILE A 203 12.11 6.54 12.25
C ILE A 203 11.83 5.24 13.03
N GLY A 204 10.69 4.58 12.73
CA GLY A 204 10.28 3.32 13.37
C GLY A 204 9.74 3.46 14.79
N THR A 205 9.45 4.67 15.27
CA THR A 205 8.98 4.89 16.64
C THR A 205 7.47 4.89 16.78
N PHE A 206 6.72 4.84 15.70
CA PHE A 206 5.25 4.92 15.72
C PHE A 206 4.65 3.87 16.67
N GLU A 207 4.94 2.59 16.45
CA GLU A 207 4.41 1.47 17.24
C GLU A 207 4.66 1.65 18.75
N ASN A 208 5.89 2.00 19.12
CA ASN A 208 6.31 2.10 20.52
C ASN A 208 5.67 3.27 21.26
N LYS A 209 5.33 4.35 20.56
CA LYS A 209 4.79 5.58 21.16
C LYS A 209 3.28 5.68 21.08
N TYR A 210 2.66 5.08 20.05
CA TYR A 210 1.24 5.23 19.78
C TYR A 210 0.35 4.88 20.97
N MET A 211 0.63 3.77 21.65
CA MET A 211 -0.18 3.33 22.82
C MET A 211 -0.18 4.34 23.95
N TYR A 212 0.93 5.03 24.17
CA TYR A 212 1.01 6.09 25.19
C TYR A 212 0.09 7.27 24.83
N TYR A 213 0.13 7.73 23.59
CA TYR A 213 -0.75 8.81 23.12
C TYR A 213 -2.22 8.40 23.05
N GLN A 214 -2.50 7.14 22.70
CA GLN A 214 -3.85 6.60 22.77
C GLN A 214 -4.40 6.61 24.19
N ALA A 215 -3.59 6.24 25.19
CA ALA A 215 -3.99 6.31 26.60
C ALA A 215 -4.28 7.76 27.01
N GLN A 216 -3.42 8.73 26.71
CA GLN A 216 -3.65 10.15 26.97
C GLN A 216 -4.93 10.67 26.30
N TYR A 217 -5.20 10.23 25.04
CA TYR A 217 -6.44 10.58 24.36
C TYR A 217 -7.66 10.14 25.16
N PHE A 218 -7.69 8.90 25.67
CA PHE A 218 -8.85 8.43 26.46
C PHE A 218 -8.92 9.05 27.85
N GLU A 219 -7.81 9.39 28.47
CA GLU A 219 -7.82 10.17 29.72
C GLU A 219 -8.46 11.54 29.54
N SER A 220 -8.17 12.21 28.40
CA SER A 220 -8.75 13.53 28.07
C SER A 220 -10.16 13.46 27.50
N HIS A 221 -10.60 12.30 26.99
CA HIS A 221 -11.91 12.08 26.38
C HIS A 221 -12.61 10.86 27.02
N PRO A 222 -12.98 10.93 28.33
CA PRO A 222 -13.72 9.87 28.98
C PRO A 222 -15.05 9.64 28.27
N TYR A 223 -15.46 8.38 28.13
CA TYR A 223 -16.66 7.95 27.40
C TYR A 223 -16.62 8.18 25.88
N SER A 224 -15.43 8.23 25.29
CA SER A 224 -15.28 8.32 23.84
C SER A 224 -15.94 7.13 23.16
N LYS A 225 -16.71 7.40 22.09
CA LYS A 225 -17.31 6.34 21.24
C LYS A 225 -16.26 5.39 20.63
N TYR A 226 -15.00 5.79 20.62
CA TYR A 226 -13.89 5.01 20.05
C TYR A 226 -13.25 4.04 21.05
N GLU A 227 -13.64 4.06 22.32
CA GLU A 227 -13.04 3.22 23.38
C GLU A 227 -13.06 1.73 23.02
N LYS A 228 -14.19 1.26 22.45
CA LYS A 228 -14.36 -0.13 22.00
C LYS A 228 -13.52 -0.51 20.79
N LEU A 229 -12.93 0.49 20.12
CA LEU A 229 -12.11 0.32 18.91
C LEU A 229 -10.61 0.53 19.20
N ALA A 230 -10.27 0.73 20.48
CA ALA A 230 -8.90 0.84 20.92
C ALA A 230 -8.18 -0.50 20.72
N ASP A 231 -7.01 -0.47 20.10
CA ASP A 231 -6.22 -1.66 19.80
C ASP A 231 -4.74 -1.33 19.80
N ASN A 232 -3.89 -2.35 19.87
CA ASN A 232 -2.45 -2.20 19.72
C ASN A 232 -2.10 -2.04 18.24
N ILE A 233 -1.83 -0.80 17.83
CA ILE A 233 -1.66 -0.42 16.43
C ILE A 233 -0.18 -0.28 16.07
N VAL A 234 0.24 -1.04 15.08
CA VAL A 234 1.60 -1.02 14.52
C VAL A 234 1.76 0.07 13.47
N TYR A 235 0.70 0.39 12.71
CA TYR A 235 0.72 1.36 11.60
C TYR A 235 -0.50 2.27 11.60
N PRO A 236 -0.34 3.56 11.22
CA PRO A 236 -1.46 4.51 11.19
C PRO A 236 -2.42 4.32 10.00
N TYR A 237 -2.25 3.31 9.16
CA TYR A 237 -3.02 3.11 7.91
C TYR A 237 -3.01 4.36 7.00
N ASN A 238 -1.96 5.15 7.08
CA ASN A 238 -1.71 6.32 6.25
C ASN A 238 -0.21 6.64 6.29
N GLU A 239 0.47 6.49 5.17
CA GLU A 239 1.94 6.69 5.10
C GLU A 239 2.34 8.15 5.35
N PHE A 240 1.50 9.12 4.99
CA PHE A 240 1.81 10.53 5.25
C PHE A 240 1.75 10.85 6.74
N LEU A 241 0.78 10.29 7.47
CA LEU A 241 0.73 10.43 8.92
C LEU A 241 1.92 9.73 9.57
N ARG A 242 2.30 8.54 9.08
CA ARG A 242 3.49 7.85 9.58
C ARG A 242 4.74 8.70 9.41
N ILE A 243 4.96 9.23 8.20
CA ILE A 243 6.10 10.12 7.93
C ILE A 243 6.03 11.36 8.82
N GLY A 244 4.84 11.95 9.01
CA GLY A 244 4.65 13.09 9.90
C GLY A 244 5.00 12.80 11.36
N VAL A 245 4.58 11.65 11.88
CA VAL A 245 4.92 11.22 13.27
C VAL A 245 6.41 10.94 13.40
N GLU A 246 7.00 10.22 12.45
CA GLU A 246 8.38 9.73 12.56
C GLU A 246 9.43 10.77 12.13
N GLN A 247 9.12 11.62 11.14
CA GLN A 247 10.08 12.53 10.51
C GLN A 247 9.62 14.01 10.50
N GLY A 248 8.44 14.28 11.05
CA GLY A 248 7.88 15.61 11.13
C GLY A 248 7.58 16.26 9.76
N ILE A 249 7.46 17.57 9.77
CA ILE A 249 7.18 18.38 8.56
C ILE A 249 8.31 18.26 7.53
N ILE A 250 9.55 18.07 7.97
CA ILE A 250 10.71 17.91 7.08
C ILE A 250 10.52 16.66 6.21
N GLY A 251 10.12 15.54 6.79
CA GLY A 251 9.83 14.31 6.05
C GLY A 251 8.65 14.48 5.08
N ILE A 252 7.59 15.16 5.52
CA ILE A 252 6.43 15.47 4.66
C ILE A 252 6.85 16.32 3.45
N ILE A 253 7.61 17.38 3.65
CA ILE A 253 8.10 18.24 2.56
C ILE A 253 8.95 17.41 1.60
N PHE A 254 9.84 16.57 2.11
CA PHE A 254 10.71 15.74 1.27
C PHE A 254 9.91 14.79 0.37
N ILE A 255 8.93 14.07 0.92
CA ILE A 255 8.10 13.16 0.10
C ILE A 255 7.24 13.92 -0.90
N LEU A 256 6.71 15.10 -0.55
CA LEU A 256 5.96 15.95 -1.46
C LEU A 256 6.84 16.47 -2.61
N CYS A 257 8.09 16.81 -2.36
CA CYS A 257 9.07 17.18 -3.40
C CYS A 257 9.34 16.02 -4.36
N ILE A 258 9.45 14.78 -3.85
CA ILE A 258 9.60 13.58 -4.69
C ILE A 258 8.36 13.40 -5.57
N ILE A 259 7.16 13.45 -4.99
CA ILE A 259 5.89 13.33 -5.71
C ILE A 259 5.79 14.40 -6.80
N ALA A 260 6.04 15.65 -6.46
CA ALA A 260 6.01 16.77 -7.42
C ALA A 260 7.02 16.57 -8.56
N SER A 261 8.21 16.06 -8.25
CA SER A 261 9.23 15.72 -9.25
C SER A 261 8.75 14.63 -10.21
N ILE A 262 8.10 13.58 -9.71
CA ILE A 262 7.54 12.52 -10.57
C ILE A 262 6.51 13.11 -11.54
N PHE A 263 5.59 13.94 -11.06
CA PHE A 263 4.60 14.59 -11.92
C PHE A 263 5.24 15.54 -12.95
N LYS A 264 6.22 16.34 -12.53
CA LYS A 264 6.92 17.31 -13.39
C LYS A 264 7.71 16.64 -14.52
N TYR A 265 8.42 15.54 -14.20
CA TYR A 265 9.32 14.88 -15.15
C TYR A 265 8.66 13.71 -15.89
N THR A 266 7.38 13.43 -15.63
CA THR A 266 6.65 12.45 -16.43
C THR A 266 6.47 12.98 -17.86
N SER A 267 7.16 12.36 -18.81
CA SER A 267 7.09 12.75 -20.22
C SER A 267 5.73 12.39 -20.82
N LYS A 268 5.40 13.03 -21.98
CA LYS A 268 4.16 12.78 -22.72
C LYS A 268 4.12 11.41 -23.41
N GLU A 269 5.17 10.59 -23.27
CA GLU A 269 5.21 9.23 -23.81
C GLU A 269 4.11 8.36 -23.21
N LYS A 270 3.60 7.44 -24.04
CA LYS A 270 2.44 6.62 -23.68
C LYS A 270 2.68 5.73 -22.46
N TYR A 271 3.84 5.09 -22.39
CA TYR A 271 4.19 4.23 -21.24
C TYR A 271 4.38 5.03 -19.96
N ASN A 272 4.94 6.24 -20.04
CA ASN A 272 5.08 7.11 -18.86
C ASN A 272 3.71 7.53 -18.30
N LYS A 273 2.69 7.68 -19.15
CA LYS A 273 1.31 7.89 -18.69
C LYS A 273 0.76 6.67 -17.94
N VAL A 274 1.10 5.45 -18.40
CA VAL A 274 0.70 4.21 -17.71
C VAL A 274 1.35 4.12 -16.34
N TYR A 275 2.65 4.41 -16.25
CA TYR A 275 3.37 4.49 -14.98
C TYR A 275 2.76 5.53 -14.04
N LEU A 276 2.40 6.71 -14.56
CA LEU A 276 1.78 7.76 -13.75
C LEU A 276 0.42 7.33 -13.21
N GLY A 277 -0.39 6.64 -14.01
CA GLY A 277 -1.67 6.08 -13.57
C GLY A 277 -1.48 5.05 -12.43
N GLY A 278 -0.56 4.10 -12.61
CA GLY A 278 -0.19 3.13 -11.57
C GLY A 278 0.37 3.80 -10.31
N PHE A 279 1.20 4.83 -10.47
CA PHE A 279 1.74 5.60 -9.35
C PHE A 279 0.64 6.35 -8.58
N VAL A 280 -0.31 6.99 -9.27
CA VAL A 280 -1.45 7.65 -8.61
C VAL A 280 -2.33 6.64 -7.88
N SER A 281 -2.54 5.44 -8.46
CA SER A 281 -3.23 4.35 -7.77
C SER A 281 -2.51 4.00 -6.46
N LEU A 282 -1.20 3.75 -6.51
CA LEU A 282 -0.39 3.42 -5.34
C LEU A 282 -0.37 4.58 -4.32
N LEU A 283 -0.25 5.82 -4.78
CA LEU A 283 -0.28 7.02 -3.94
C LEU A 283 -1.63 7.16 -3.20
N THR A 284 -2.74 6.91 -3.90
CA THR A 284 -4.07 6.90 -3.28
C THR A 284 -4.18 5.77 -2.25
N PHE A 285 -3.66 4.60 -2.56
CA PHE A 285 -3.63 3.48 -1.63
C PHE A 285 -2.84 3.81 -0.36
N SER A 286 -1.71 4.48 -0.47
CA SER A 286 -0.87 4.88 0.68
C SER A 286 -1.51 5.92 1.61
N MET A 287 -2.57 6.60 1.17
CA MET A 287 -3.39 7.47 2.05
C MET A 287 -4.34 6.67 2.96
N PHE A 288 -4.60 5.40 2.66
CA PHE A 288 -5.53 4.54 3.40
C PHE A 288 -4.94 3.21 3.82
N SER A 289 -3.63 3.01 3.65
CA SER A 289 -2.90 1.78 3.97
C SER A 289 -1.41 2.07 4.16
N TYR A 290 -0.59 1.02 4.23
CA TYR A 290 0.84 1.08 4.51
C TYR A 290 1.69 0.29 3.49
N PRO A 291 1.60 0.58 2.17
CA PRO A 291 2.23 -0.24 1.13
C PRO A 291 3.75 -0.33 1.23
N PHE A 292 4.41 0.65 1.85
CA PHE A 292 5.86 0.65 1.98
C PHE A 292 6.39 -0.24 3.12
N ASN A 293 5.51 -0.75 3.98
CA ASN A 293 5.89 -1.64 5.07
C ASN A 293 5.53 -3.11 4.80
N ASP A 294 4.40 -3.40 4.14
CA ASP A 294 3.98 -4.76 3.85
C ASP A 294 4.99 -5.57 3.05
N ILE A 295 5.61 -4.96 2.03
CA ILE A 295 6.59 -5.63 1.17
C ILE A 295 7.75 -6.24 1.98
N PHE A 296 8.02 -5.72 3.18
CA PHE A 296 9.17 -6.13 4.00
C PHE A 296 8.79 -6.85 5.29
N GLN A 297 7.52 -6.76 5.76
CA GLN A 297 7.09 -7.54 6.94
C GLN A 297 6.97 -9.03 6.64
N ASP A 298 6.54 -9.38 5.44
CA ASP A 298 6.42 -10.78 5.00
C ASP A 298 7.77 -11.40 4.66
N PHE A 299 8.82 -10.60 4.47
CA PHE A 299 10.22 -11.01 4.57
C PHE A 299 10.70 -11.15 6.03
N ARG A 300 9.80 -11.50 6.94
CA ARG A 300 10.28 -12.07 8.20
C ARG A 300 11.09 -13.29 7.83
N ILE A 301 12.35 -13.23 8.22
CA ILE A 301 13.33 -14.31 8.12
C ILE A 301 12.72 -15.67 8.51
N ASP A 302 11.70 -15.68 9.35
CA ASP A 302 10.95 -16.85 9.79
C ASP A 302 10.20 -17.59 8.66
N CYS A 303 9.63 -16.90 7.67
CA CYS A 303 8.99 -17.58 6.52
C CYS A 303 10.00 -18.25 5.58
N PHE A 304 11.17 -17.64 5.41
CA PHE A 304 12.25 -18.24 4.60
C PHE A 304 12.80 -19.52 5.26
N PHE A 305 12.83 -19.57 6.61
CA PHE A 305 13.30 -20.73 7.37
C PHE A 305 12.23 -21.83 7.57
N GLN A 306 10.96 -21.55 7.27
CA GLN A 306 9.89 -22.55 7.34
C GLN A 306 9.65 -23.31 6.02
N LEU A 307 10.27 -22.91 4.92
CA LEU A 307 10.24 -23.68 3.70
C LEU A 307 11.01 -25.00 3.91
N PRO A 308 10.38 -26.17 3.68
CA PRO A 308 10.98 -27.49 3.99
C PRO A 308 12.29 -27.76 3.23
N VAL A 309 12.58 -26.98 2.17
CA VAL A 309 13.80 -27.09 1.37
C VAL A 309 15.02 -26.49 2.09
N PHE A 310 14.86 -25.49 2.97
CA PHE A 310 15.96 -24.80 3.64
C PHE A 310 16.17 -25.23 5.10
N GLY A 311 15.18 -25.87 5.72
CA GLY A 311 15.27 -26.35 7.11
C GLY A 311 16.28 -27.49 7.34
N GLN A 312 16.84 -28.08 6.29
CA GLN A 312 17.82 -29.18 6.38
C GLN A 312 19.27 -28.74 6.05
N CYS A 313 19.53 -27.45 5.79
CA CYS A 313 20.87 -26.98 5.49
C CYS A 313 21.62 -26.58 6.78
N PRO A 314 22.78 -27.22 7.12
CA PRO A 314 23.52 -26.96 8.36
C PRO A 314 23.96 -25.50 8.55
N PHE A 315 24.15 -24.76 7.46
CA PHE A 315 24.54 -23.35 7.48
C PHE A 315 23.42 -22.46 8.06
N PHE A 316 22.14 -22.79 7.81
CA PHE A 316 21.01 -22.01 8.28
C PHE A 316 20.60 -22.35 9.72
N THR A 317 20.86 -23.57 10.20
CA THR A 317 20.64 -23.94 11.62
C THR A 317 21.60 -23.21 12.55
N SER A 318 22.83 -22.97 12.11
CA SER A 318 23.84 -22.19 12.86
C SER A 318 23.46 -20.70 12.94
N LEU A 319 22.88 -20.12 11.87
CA LEU A 319 22.42 -18.73 11.87
C LEU A 319 21.20 -18.54 12.82
N LYS A 320 20.32 -19.54 12.94
CA LYS A 320 19.15 -19.49 13.83
C LYS A 320 19.53 -19.51 15.33
N GLN A 321 20.71 -20.02 15.67
CA GLN A 321 21.26 -19.98 17.03
C GLN A 321 22.02 -18.70 17.36
N MET A 322 22.37 -17.89 16.32
CA MET A 322 23.06 -16.60 16.49
C MET A 322 22.10 -15.39 16.47
N ILE A 323 20.82 -15.60 16.15
CA ILE A 323 19.75 -14.59 16.11
C ILE A 323 18.78 -14.82 17.28
#